data_2e4975c34c7f9835f0d2e34e5834656c
#
_entry.id   2e4975c34c7f9835f0d2e34e5834656c
#
_cell.length_a   1.000
_cell.length_b   1.000
_cell.length_c   1.000
_cell.angle_alpha   90.00
_cell.angle_beta   90.00
_cell.angle_gamma   90.00
#
_symmetry.space_group_name_H-M   'P 1'
#
loop_
_entity.id
_entity.type
_entity.pdbx_description
1 polymer ?
#
loop_
_entity_poly.entity_id
_entity_poly.type
_entity_poly.pdbx_seq_one_letter_code
_entity_poly.pdbx_strand_id
1 'polypeptide(L)'
;MADRDMLLVTENLTRRFTSGGGLFSPKREMTAVRDVSIAVPRGSVTGVVGESGCGKSTLARLVLRLIAPSEGRVRFDGTDLGSLPAGDLRRLRRRMQMVFQDPYSSLDPRYTIADVLAEPFRVQGEKVTAEAVAQLLAQVGLAPEMTAAYPHQLSGGQRQRAGVARALALKPAFLVLDEPTASLDVSIQAQIIALLSKLKDELGLTYMFISHDLGLVRYFCDRIVVMYLGSVVEELPSPEAPPRHHYTRALLDSTFSPDPAQRRTLVALDGEIPSPFDLPKGCAFAGRCPAASARCRVERPALDGPASGHRVACFRPI
;
A
#
# COMPACT_ATOMS: atom_id res chain seq x y z
N MET A 1 7.20 -17.66 13.18
CA MET A 1 6.49 -16.57 13.90
C MET A 1 5.09 -17.06 14.16
N ALA A 2 4.63 -17.02 15.41
CA ALA A 2 3.30 -17.47 15.78
C ALA A 2 2.25 -16.55 15.16
N ASP A 3 1.06 -17.07 14.83
CA ASP A 3 -0.08 -16.35 14.23
C ASP A 3 -0.50 -15.11 15.07
N ARG A 4 -0.15 -15.09 16.37
CA ARG A 4 -0.42 -13.99 17.32
C ARG A 4 0.42 -12.72 17.07
N ASP A 5 1.53 -12.82 16.34
CA ASP A 5 2.40 -11.67 16.06
C ASP A 5 1.97 -10.90 14.80
N MET A 6 1.04 -11.46 14.01
CA MET A 6 0.54 -10.83 12.80
C MET A 6 -0.67 -9.95 13.10
N LEU A 7 -0.57 -8.67 12.77
CA LEU A 7 -1.69 -7.74 12.93
C LEU A 7 -2.71 -7.88 11.81
N LEU A 8 -2.24 -8.09 10.58
CA LEU A 8 -3.09 -8.28 9.40
C LEU A 8 -2.61 -9.51 8.61
N VAL A 9 -3.56 -10.33 8.18
CA VAL A 9 -3.32 -11.49 7.32
C VAL A 9 -4.36 -11.50 6.21
N THR A 10 -3.91 -11.71 4.97
CA THR A 10 -4.81 -12.00 3.84
C THR A 10 -4.59 -13.43 3.38
N GLU A 11 -5.67 -14.10 2.98
CA GLU A 11 -5.63 -15.47 2.50
C GLU A 11 -6.34 -15.54 1.15
N ASN A 12 -5.60 -15.88 0.10
CA ASN A 12 -6.05 -16.06 -1.29
C ASN A 12 -6.93 -14.90 -1.82
N LEU A 13 -6.57 -13.68 -1.43
CA LEU A 13 -7.37 -12.48 -1.67
C LEU A 13 -7.45 -12.18 -3.16
N THR A 14 -8.65 -12.15 -3.69
CA THR A 14 -8.90 -11.89 -5.12
C THR A 14 -9.97 -10.82 -5.28
N ARG A 15 -9.75 -9.90 -6.22
CA ARG A 15 -10.76 -8.93 -6.63
C ARG A 15 -10.87 -8.83 -8.14
N ARG A 16 -12.08 -9.09 -8.62
CA ARG A 16 -12.46 -8.90 -10.02
C ARG A 16 -13.43 -7.72 -10.12
N PHE A 17 -13.25 -6.93 -11.16
CA PHE A 17 -14.17 -5.87 -11.54
C PHE A 17 -14.78 -6.20 -12.88
N THR A 18 -16.07 -5.99 -13.01
CA THR A 18 -16.79 -6.18 -14.26
C THR A 18 -17.05 -4.83 -14.89
N SER A 19 -16.70 -4.66 -16.15
CA SER A 19 -16.99 -3.48 -16.97
C SER A 19 -17.78 -3.89 -18.21
N GLY A 20 -18.61 -2.98 -18.74
CA GLY A 20 -19.50 -3.28 -19.85
C GLY A 20 -20.78 -4.02 -19.40
N GLY A 21 -21.51 -4.61 -20.34
CA GLY A 21 -22.80 -5.29 -20.09
C GLY A 21 -24.02 -4.45 -20.46
N GLY A 22 -23.85 -3.34 -21.19
CA GLY A 22 -24.94 -2.66 -21.89
C GLY A 22 -25.38 -3.45 -23.13
N LEU A 23 -26.53 -3.03 -23.71
CA LEU A 23 -27.17 -3.73 -24.85
C LEU A 23 -26.22 -4.02 -26.05
N PHE A 24 -25.10 -3.25 -26.17
CA PHE A 24 -24.14 -3.33 -27.28
C PHE A 24 -22.68 -3.52 -26.85
N SER A 25 -22.41 -3.74 -25.56
CA SER A 25 -21.03 -3.90 -25.06
C SER A 25 -20.87 -5.24 -24.35
N PRO A 26 -19.91 -6.10 -24.78
CA PRO A 26 -19.65 -7.36 -24.10
C PRO A 26 -19.17 -7.10 -22.67
N LYS A 27 -19.62 -7.93 -21.75
CA LYS A 27 -19.16 -7.91 -20.36
C LYS A 27 -17.70 -8.36 -20.32
N ARG A 28 -16.80 -7.52 -19.81
CA ARG A 28 -15.38 -7.83 -19.63
C ARG A 28 -15.04 -7.84 -18.16
N GLU A 29 -14.26 -8.83 -17.74
CA GLU A 29 -13.80 -8.98 -16.38
C GLU A 29 -12.32 -8.57 -16.28
N MET A 30 -12.00 -7.72 -15.31
CA MET A 30 -10.63 -7.32 -15.00
C MET A 30 -10.27 -7.87 -13.62
N THR A 31 -9.19 -8.64 -13.54
CA THR A 31 -8.66 -9.12 -12.25
C THR A 31 -7.61 -8.15 -11.73
N ALA A 32 -7.98 -7.32 -10.76
CA ALA A 32 -7.10 -6.30 -10.19
C ALA A 32 -6.19 -6.83 -9.07
N VAL A 33 -6.66 -7.82 -8.33
CA VAL A 33 -5.88 -8.56 -7.31
C VAL A 33 -6.20 -10.04 -7.47
N ARG A 34 -5.17 -10.89 -7.52
CA ARG A 34 -5.28 -12.31 -7.82
C ARG A 34 -4.49 -13.14 -6.81
N ASP A 35 -5.19 -13.86 -5.96
CA ASP A 35 -4.63 -14.88 -5.06
C ASP A 35 -3.49 -14.33 -4.18
N VAL A 36 -3.75 -13.20 -3.51
CA VAL A 36 -2.77 -12.52 -2.68
C VAL A 36 -2.90 -12.97 -1.23
N SER A 37 -1.84 -13.60 -0.71
CA SER A 37 -1.71 -14.05 0.68
C SER A 37 -0.48 -13.42 1.29
N ILE A 38 -0.68 -12.36 2.10
CA ILE A 38 0.38 -11.62 2.80
C ILE A 38 0.08 -11.52 4.29
N ALA A 39 1.13 -11.35 5.08
CA ALA A 39 1.04 -11.12 6.51
C ALA A 39 1.82 -9.87 6.91
N VAL A 40 1.21 -9.02 7.73
CA VAL A 40 1.82 -7.78 8.26
C VAL A 40 2.06 -7.97 9.75
N PRO A 41 3.33 -8.06 10.18
CA PRO A 41 3.68 -8.18 11.59
C PRO A 41 3.32 -6.90 12.35
N ARG A 42 2.93 -7.06 13.61
CA ARG A 42 2.62 -5.92 14.50
C ARG A 42 3.88 -5.07 14.74
N GLY A 43 3.72 -3.74 14.75
CA GLY A 43 4.79 -2.77 14.96
C GLY A 43 5.79 -2.67 13.82
N SER A 44 5.55 -3.33 12.67
CA SER A 44 6.44 -3.30 11.51
C SER A 44 5.91 -2.45 10.38
N VAL A 45 6.79 -2.12 9.43
CA VAL A 45 6.47 -1.50 8.14
C VAL A 45 6.60 -2.56 7.04
N THR A 46 5.46 -2.95 6.45
CA THR A 46 5.44 -3.82 5.28
C THR A 46 5.29 -2.99 4.02
N GLY A 47 6.32 -2.95 3.17
CA GLY A 47 6.29 -2.28 1.89
C GLY A 47 5.53 -3.10 0.84
N VAL A 48 4.73 -2.44 0.00
CA VAL A 48 4.09 -3.03 -1.18
C VAL A 48 4.51 -2.24 -2.40
N VAL A 49 5.24 -2.86 -3.32
CA VAL A 49 5.83 -2.19 -4.48
C VAL A 49 5.48 -2.88 -5.79
N GLY A 50 5.48 -2.12 -6.87
CA GLY A 50 5.24 -2.60 -8.24
C GLY A 50 4.85 -1.46 -9.16
N GLU A 51 4.84 -1.72 -10.47
CA GLU A 51 4.47 -0.72 -11.50
C GLU A 51 3.07 -0.15 -11.27
N SER A 52 2.82 1.04 -11.83
CA SER A 52 1.48 1.66 -11.78
C SER A 52 0.43 0.72 -12.38
N GLY A 53 -0.75 0.66 -11.76
CA GLY A 53 -1.83 -0.23 -12.22
C GLY A 53 -1.69 -1.71 -11.85
N CYS A 54 -0.63 -2.14 -11.15
CA CYS A 54 -0.46 -3.55 -10.77
C CYS A 54 -1.38 -4.04 -9.63
N GLY A 55 -2.28 -3.20 -9.10
CA GLY A 55 -3.28 -3.59 -8.08
C GLY A 55 -3.00 -3.14 -6.65
N LYS A 56 -1.93 -2.38 -6.36
CA LYS A 56 -1.54 -1.94 -5.00
C LYS A 56 -2.65 -1.20 -4.24
N SER A 57 -3.22 -0.15 -4.84
CA SER A 57 -4.32 0.63 -4.21
C SER A 57 -5.61 -0.19 -4.10
N THR A 58 -5.82 -1.18 -4.97
CA THR A 58 -6.93 -2.13 -4.83
C THR A 58 -6.70 -3.03 -3.62
N LEU A 59 -5.48 -3.53 -3.43
CA LEU A 59 -5.09 -4.30 -2.25
C LEU A 59 -5.28 -3.47 -0.96
N ALA A 60 -4.84 -2.19 -0.96
CA ALA A 60 -5.07 -1.25 0.14
C ALA A 60 -6.55 -1.17 0.57
N ARG A 61 -7.43 -1.00 -0.41
CA ARG A 61 -8.88 -0.93 -0.16
C ARG A 61 -9.47 -2.26 0.30
N LEU A 62 -8.94 -3.37 -0.18
CA LEU A 62 -9.37 -4.72 0.24
C LEU A 62 -8.99 -5.01 1.70
N VAL A 63 -7.74 -4.72 2.11
CA VAL A 63 -7.28 -4.99 3.49
C VAL A 63 -8.02 -4.16 4.52
N LEU A 64 -8.47 -2.96 4.17
CA LEU A 64 -9.34 -2.11 5.00
C LEU A 64 -10.83 -2.46 4.85
N ARG A 65 -11.16 -3.45 4.01
CA ARG A 65 -12.54 -3.84 3.71
C ARG A 65 -13.38 -2.67 3.18
N LEU A 66 -12.75 -1.66 2.54
CA LEU A 66 -13.45 -0.55 1.85
C LEU A 66 -14.18 -1.07 0.61
N ILE A 67 -13.64 -2.11 0.00
CA ILE A 67 -14.30 -2.92 -1.04
C ILE A 67 -14.32 -4.38 -0.60
N ALA A 68 -15.35 -5.11 -1.03
CA ALA A 68 -15.45 -6.54 -0.77
C ALA A 68 -14.49 -7.32 -1.66
N PRO A 69 -13.81 -8.36 -1.18
CA PRO A 69 -13.11 -9.31 -2.04
C PRO A 69 -14.13 -10.11 -2.87
N SER A 70 -13.69 -10.59 -4.05
CA SER A 70 -14.44 -11.57 -4.83
C SER A 70 -14.21 -12.97 -4.28
N GLU A 71 -13.00 -13.25 -3.77
CA GLU A 71 -12.60 -14.50 -3.13
C GLU A 71 -11.56 -14.22 -2.06
N GLY A 72 -11.38 -15.18 -1.15
CA GLY A 72 -10.43 -15.08 -0.05
C GLY A 72 -10.95 -14.25 1.12
N ARG A 73 -10.09 -13.99 2.08
CA ARG A 73 -10.47 -13.28 3.31
C ARG A 73 -9.34 -12.41 3.85
N VAL A 74 -9.74 -11.47 4.72
CA VAL A 74 -8.83 -10.58 5.45
C VAL A 74 -9.09 -10.76 6.93
N ARG A 75 -8.03 -11.04 7.69
CA ARG A 75 -8.07 -11.06 9.16
C ARG A 75 -7.29 -9.88 9.70
N PHE A 76 -7.88 -9.19 10.64
CA PHE A 76 -7.24 -8.13 11.40
C PHE A 76 -7.30 -8.45 12.88
N ASP A 77 -6.14 -8.51 13.53
CA ASP A 77 -6.01 -8.86 14.95
C ASP A 77 -6.77 -10.17 15.29
N GLY A 78 -6.61 -11.19 14.42
CA GLY A 78 -7.27 -12.49 14.52
C GLY A 78 -8.74 -12.52 14.05
N THR A 79 -9.38 -11.37 13.85
CA THR A 79 -10.80 -11.26 13.46
C THR A 79 -10.97 -11.26 11.95
N ASP A 80 -11.79 -12.14 11.40
CA ASP A 80 -12.18 -12.12 9.99
C ASP A 80 -13.12 -10.95 9.69
N LEU A 81 -12.66 -10.01 8.84
CA LEU A 81 -13.42 -8.82 8.48
C LEU A 81 -14.67 -9.14 7.62
N GLY A 82 -14.66 -10.30 6.95
CA GLY A 82 -15.76 -10.74 6.10
C GLY A 82 -16.98 -11.22 6.89
N SER A 83 -16.76 -11.74 8.10
CA SER A 83 -17.81 -12.26 8.96
C SER A 83 -18.52 -11.21 9.82
N LEU A 84 -17.98 -9.98 9.87
CA LEU A 84 -18.50 -8.95 10.75
C LEU A 84 -19.76 -8.26 10.19
N PRO A 85 -20.77 -8.03 11.04
CA PRO A 85 -21.86 -7.11 10.73
C PRO A 85 -21.35 -5.70 10.43
N ALA A 86 -22.07 -4.94 9.60
CA ALA A 86 -21.64 -3.61 9.15
C ALA A 86 -21.29 -2.64 10.30
N GLY A 87 -22.05 -2.70 11.40
CA GLY A 87 -21.79 -1.88 12.60
C GLY A 87 -20.49 -2.23 13.29
N ASP A 88 -20.16 -3.53 13.40
CA ASP A 88 -18.93 -4.02 14.03
C ASP A 88 -17.71 -3.72 13.15
N LEU A 89 -17.86 -3.92 11.84
CA LEU A 89 -16.84 -3.54 10.88
C LEU A 89 -16.53 -2.03 10.92
N ARG A 90 -17.57 -1.18 11.05
CA ARG A 90 -17.41 0.27 11.20
C ARG A 90 -16.64 0.61 12.48
N ARG A 91 -16.95 -0.05 13.61
CA ARG A 91 -16.21 0.12 14.87
C ARG A 91 -14.77 -0.34 14.75
N LEU A 92 -14.53 -1.48 14.10
CA LEU A 92 -13.17 -2.01 13.93
C LEU A 92 -12.29 -1.13 13.05
N ARG A 93 -12.87 -0.47 12.02
CA ARG A 93 -12.16 0.48 11.15
C ARG A 93 -11.56 1.69 11.88
N ARG A 94 -11.98 1.99 13.12
CA ARG A 94 -11.28 2.97 13.96
C ARG A 94 -9.81 2.60 14.15
N ARG A 95 -9.52 1.29 14.26
CA ARG A 95 -8.17 0.75 14.47
C ARG A 95 -7.37 0.61 13.17
N MET A 96 -8.01 0.84 12.01
CA MET A 96 -7.45 0.65 10.68
C MET A 96 -7.75 1.89 9.85
N GLN A 97 -6.75 2.70 9.56
CA GLN A 97 -6.94 3.96 8.83
C GLN A 97 -6.09 4.01 7.57
N MET A 98 -6.35 5.00 6.71
CA MET A 98 -5.66 5.16 5.43
C MET A 98 -5.24 6.61 5.22
N VAL A 99 -4.01 6.78 4.76
CA VAL A 99 -3.53 8.01 4.14
C VAL A 99 -3.59 7.79 2.63
N PHE A 100 -4.34 8.63 1.93
CA PHE A 100 -4.59 8.50 0.49
C PHE A 100 -3.47 9.11 -0.34
N GLN A 101 -3.31 8.63 -1.56
CA GLN A 101 -2.29 9.04 -2.52
C GLN A 101 -2.34 10.53 -2.87
N ASP A 102 -3.53 11.09 -3.06
CA ASP A 102 -3.70 12.49 -3.40
C ASP A 102 -4.24 13.29 -2.19
N PRO A 103 -3.38 14.11 -1.56
CA PRO A 103 -3.80 14.95 -0.44
C PRO A 103 -4.78 16.05 -0.86
N TYR A 104 -4.85 16.40 -2.15
CA TYR A 104 -5.81 17.41 -2.65
C TYR A 104 -7.24 16.87 -2.67
N SER A 105 -7.44 15.68 -3.21
CA SER A 105 -8.77 15.06 -3.29
C SER A 105 -9.21 14.42 -1.98
N SER A 106 -8.28 14.15 -1.07
CA SER A 106 -8.58 13.50 0.21
C SER A 106 -9.13 14.44 1.28
N LEU A 107 -8.93 15.75 1.15
CA LEU A 107 -9.43 16.77 2.07
C LEU A 107 -10.51 17.61 1.38
N ASP A 108 -11.72 17.67 1.94
CA ASP A 108 -12.80 18.52 1.38
C ASP A 108 -12.38 19.99 1.42
N PRO A 109 -12.25 20.68 0.27
CA PRO A 109 -11.76 22.06 0.21
C PRO A 109 -12.67 23.09 0.89
N ARG A 110 -13.91 22.70 1.23
CA ARG A 110 -14.90 23.55 1.91
C ARG A 110 -14.75 23.53 3.43
N TYR A 111 -14.00 22.58 3.97
CA TYR A 111 -13.79 22.40 5.42
C TYR A 111 -12.48 23.03 5.84
N THR A 112 -12.48 23.62 7.04
CA THR A 112 -11.24 24.02 7.70
C THR A 112 -10.44 22.78 8.12
N ILE A 113 -9.15 22.97 8.42
CA ILE A 113 -8.33 21.87 8.93
C ILE A 113 -8.89 21.34 10.26
N ALA A 114 -9.45 22.21 11.11
CA ALA A 114 -10.16 21.75 12.31
C ALA A 114 -11.34 20.85 11.99
N ASP A 115 -12.15 21.18 10.98
CA ASP A 115 -13.28 20.34 10.56
C ASP A 115 -12.83 18.99 10.00
N VAL A 116 -11.78 18.99 9.18
CA VAL A 116 -11.17 17.78 8.62
C VAL A 116 -10.68 16.85 9.73
N LEU A 117 -10.02 17.38 10.75
CA LEU A 117 -9.52 16.58 11.88
C LEU A 117 -10.64 16.14 12.82
N ALA A 118 -11.74 16.89 12.90
CA ALA A 118 -12.92 16.53 13.69
C ALA A 118 -13.81 15.49 13.01
N GLU A 119 -13.76 15.36 11.69
CA GLU A 119 -14.61 14.47 10.91
C GLU A 119 -14.57 13.00 11.39
N PRO A 120 -13.41 12.36 11.61
CA PRO A 120 -13.35 10.98 12.08
C PRO A 120 -14.11 10.76 13.40
N PHE A 121 -14.03 11.70 14.33
CA PHE A 121 -14.76 11.65 15.61
C PHE A 121 -16.26 11.76 15.39
N ARG A 122 -16.70 12.74 14.57
CA ARG A 122 -18.13 12.93 14.22
C ARG A 122 -18.73 11.65 13.59
N VAL A 123 -17.99 11.01 12.67
CA VAL A 123 -18.40 9.75 12.03
C VAL A 123 -18.56 8.63 13.05
N GLN A 124 -17.79 8.62 14.14
CA GLN A 124 -17.91 7.65 15.23
C GLN A 124 -18.92 8.06 16.31
N GLY A 125 -19.55 9.24 16.19
CA GLY A 125 -20.48 9.76 17.19
C GLY A 125 -19.78 10.33 18.43
N GLU A 126 -18.52 10.67 18.33
CA GLU A 126 -17.70 11.23 19.42
C GLU A 126 -17.61 12.75 19.32
N LYS A 127 -17.57 13.41 20.46
CA LYS A 127 -17.23 14.85 20.54
C LYS A 127 -15.72 15.02 20.52
N VAL A 128 -15.26 16.01 19.81
CA VAL A 128 -13.84 16.40 19.79
C VAL A 128 -13.70 17.81 20.37
N THR A 129 -12.67 18.03 21.18
CA THR A 129 -12.33 19.36 21.73
C THR A 129 -11.30 20.07 20.86
N ALA A 130 -11.21 21.39 20.98
CA ALA A 130 -10.22 22.17 20.28
C ALA A 130 -8.79 21.76 20.66
N GLU A 131 -8.57 21.39 21.92
CA GLU A 131 -7.29 20.90 22.44
C GLU A 131 -6.88 19.57 21.77
N ALA A 132 -7.83 18.64 21.56
CA ALA A 132 -7.55 17.40 20.86
C ALA A 132 -7.15 17.63 19.39
N VAL A 133 -7.78 18.58 18.71
CA VAL A 133 -7.41 19.00 17.35
C VAL A 133 -6.02 19.64 17.34
N ALA A 134 -5.72 20.52 18.29
CA ALA A 134 -4.40 21.13 18.40
C ALA A 134 -3.29 20.09 18.67
N GLN A 135 -3.57 19.09 19.51
CA GLN A 135 -2.64 17.98 19.75
C GLN A 135 -2.36 17.17 18.48
N LEU A 136 -3.38 16.88 17.66
CA LEU A 136 -3.20 16.19 16.38
C LEU A 136 -2.30 16.99 15.43
N LEU A 137 -2.46 18.31 15.36
CA LEU A 137 -1.58 19.18 14.55
C LEU A 137 -0.15 19.14 15.08
N ALA A 138 0.04 19.26 16.40
CA ALA A 138 1.36 19.23 17.01
C ALA A 138 2.08 17.90 16.76
N GLN A 139 1.39 16.75 16.79
CA GLN A 139 1.95 15.43 16.50
C GLN A 139 2.58 15.34 15.11
N VAL A 140 2.01 16.06 14.13
CA VAL A 140 2.52 16.06 12.75
C VAL A 140 3.40 17.29 12.44
N GLY A 141 3.72 18.11 13.45
CA GLY A 141 4.56 19.30 13.31
C GLY A 141 3.89 20.43 12.53
N LEU A 142 2.57 20.57 12.66
CA LEU A 142 1.81 21.71 12.14
C LEU A 142 1.49 22.70 13.28
N ALA A 143 1.54 23.99 12.97
CA ALA A 143 1.25 25.04 13.94
C ALA A 143 -0.26 25.09 14.29
N PRO A 144 -0.62 25.37 15.56
CA PRO A 144 -2.01 25.40 15.99
C PRO A 144 -2.90 26.38 15.21
N GLU A 145 -2.32 27.46 14.70
CA GLU A 145 -3.02 28.50 13.92
C GLU A 145 -3.58 27.93 12.61
N MET A 146 -3.04 26.81 12.13
CA MET A 146 -3.51 26.13 10.91
C MET A 146 -4.90 25.51 11.08
N THR A 147 -5.45 25.43 12.29
CA THR A 147 -6.82 24.95 12.53
C THR A 147 -7.87 25.70 11.72
N ALA A 148 -7.71 27.04 11.58
CA ALA A 148 -8.63 27.89 10.83
C ALA A 148 -8.35 27.93 9.31
N ALA A 149 -7.21 27.37 8.86
CA ALA A 149 -6.86 27.37 7.44
C ALA A 149 -7.72 26.36 6.65
N TYR A 150 -7.86 26.62 5.36
CA TYR A 150 -8.47 25.69 4.41
C TYR A 150 -7.38 24.89 3.67
N PRO A 151 -7.70 23.68 3.16
CA PRO A 151 -6.72 22.83 2.45
C PRO A 151 -5.97 23.53 1.31
N HIS A 152 -6.63 24.44 0.56
CA HIS A 152 -6.01 25.17 -0.53
C HIS A 152 -4.98 26.22 -0.09
N GLN A 153 -4.98 26.62 1.18
CA GLN A 153 -4.03 27.57 1.75
C GLN A 153 -2.73 26.90 2.25
N LEU A 154 -2.70 25.55 2.29
CA LEU A 154 -1.56 24.79 2.77
C LEU A 154 -0.64 24.39 1.59
N SER A 155 0.67 24.27 1.86
CA SER A 155 1.61 23.64 0.94
C SER A 155 1.32 22.14 0.78
N GLY A 156 1.87 21.49 -0.25
CA GLY A 156 1.70 20.05 -0.47
C GLY A 156 2.12 19.22 0.76
N GLY A 157 3.28 19.52 1.34
CA GLY A 157 3.77 18.83 2.54
C GLY A 157 2.90 19.08 3.78
N GLN A 158 2.36 20.30 3.95
CA GLN A 158 1.44 20.62 5.04
C GLN A 158 0.10 19.88 4.88
N ARG A 159 -0.44 19.78 3.66
CA ARG A 159 -1.65 18.97 3.38
C ARG A 159 -1.42 17.50 3.68
N GLN A 160 -0.27 16.97 3.28
CA GLN A 160 0.08 15.58 3.58
C GLN A 160 0.13 15.32 5.08
N ARG A 161 0.77 16.22 5.85
CA ARG A 161 0.80 16.16 7.32
C ARG A 161 -0.61 16.22 7.92
N ALA A 162 -1.50 17.09 7.40
CA ALA A 162 -2.90 17.16 7.83
C ALA A 162 -3.66 15.86 7.51
N GLY A 163 -3.41 15.23 6.36
CA GLY A 163 -3.94 13.91 6.01
C GLY A 163 -3.47 12.81 6.96
N VAL A 164 -2.19 12.83 7.37
CA VAL A 164 -1.64 11.94 8.39
C VAL A 164 -2.31 12.20 9.75
N ALA A 165 -2.44 13.47 10.18
CA ALA A 165 -3.12 13.83 11.43
C ALA A 165 -4.57 13.33 11.48
N ARG A 166 -5.32 13.47 10.37
CA ARG A 166 -6.68 12.93 10.25
C ARG A 166 -6.71 11.41 10.44
N ALA A 167 -5.76 10.69 9.82
CA ALA A 167 -5.69 9.24 9.98
C ALA A 167 -5.34 8.81 11.42
N LEU A 168 -4.61 9.63 12.17
CA LEU A 168 -4.25 9.38 13.57
C LEU A 168 -5.37 9.72 14.55
N ALA A 169 -6.40 10.48 14.16
CA ALA A 169 -7.44 11.02 15.03
C ALA A 169 -8.08 9.97 15.94
N LEU A 170 -8.32 8.76 15.44
CA LEU A 170 -8.95 7.66 16.17
C LEU A 170 -7.95 6.70 16.83
N LYS A 171 -6.67 7.08 16.93
CA LYS A 171 -5.58 6.28 17.52
C LYS A 171 -5.53 4.86 16.92
N PRO A 172 -5.34 4.72 15.62
CA PRO A 172 -5.34 3.43 14.95
C PRO A 172 -4.15 2.57 15.40
N ALA A 173 -4.28 1.25 15.26
CA ALA A 173 -3.16 0.31 15.39
C ALA A 173 -2.49 0.03 14.03
N PHE A 174 -3.18 0.32 12.94
CA PHE A 174 -2.76 0.03 11.57
C PHE A 174 -3.05 1.18 10.63
N LEU A 175 -2.04 1.60 9.86
CA LEU A 175 -2.18 2.58 8.80
C LEU A 175 -1.77 2.00 7.45
N VAL A 176 -2.64 2.14 6.46
CA VAL A 176 -2.29 1.98 5.05
C VAL A 176 -1.86 3.35 4.52
N LEU A 177 -0.66 3.42 4.00
CA LEU A 177 -0.05 4.62 3.43
C LEU A 177 0.04 4.40 1.91
N ASP A 178 -0.96 4.88 1.16
CA ASP A 178 -1.05 4.68 -0.29
C ASP A 178 -0.33 5.81 -1.02
N GLU A 179 0.89 5.56 -1.48
CA GLU A 179 1.78 6.51 -2.15
C GLU A 179 1.88 7.88 -1.46
N PRO A 180 2.17 7.93 -0.14
CA PRO A 180 2.02 9.16 0.66
C PRO A 180 3.01 10.26 0.30
N THR A 181 3.94 10.01 -0.63
CA THR A 181 5.00 10.95 -1.03
C THR A 181 5.05 11.21 -2.54
N ALA A 182 4.18 10.57 -3.35
CA ALA A 182 4.31 10.58 -4.82
C ALA A 182 4.21 11.96 -5.48
N SER A 183 3.52 12.91 -4.86
CA SER A 183 3.31 14.26 -5.41
C SER A 183 4.20 15.33 -4.75
N LEU A 184 5.22 14.92 -3.99
CA LEU A 184 6.07 15.80 -3.21
C LEU A 184 7.48 15.82 -3.77
N ASP A 185 8.19 16.94 -3.60
CA ASP A 185 9.61 17.00 -3.90
C ASP A 185 10.45 16.16 -2.92
N VAL A 186 11.68 15.81 -3.32
CA VAL A 186 12.55 14.89 -2.58
C VAL A 186 12.81 15.33 -1.13
N SER A 187 12.95 16.65 -0.90
CA SER A 187 13.21 17.17 0.44
C SER A 187 12.01 17.02 1.37
N ILE A 188 10.81 17.24 0.86
CA ILE A 188 9.55 17.04 1.59
C ILE A 188 9.25 15.56 1.77
N GLN A 189 9.54 14.71 0.78
CA GLN A 189 9.44 13.25 0.93
C GLN A 189 10.24 12.75 2.13
N ALA A 190 11.52 13.18 2.25
CA ALA A 190 12.37 12.80 3.38
C ALA A 190 11.77 13.24 4.73
N GLN A 191 11.20 14.44 4.80
CA GLN A 191 10.53 14.94 6.01
C GLN A 191 9.28 14.14 6.38
N ILE A 192 8.48 13.72 5.39
CA ILE A 192 7.28 12.89 5.64
C ILE A 192 7.71 11.48 6.11
N ILE A 193 8.73 10.89 5.52
CA ILE A 193 9.24 9.58 5.97
C ILE A 193 9.79 9.67 7.40
N ALA A 194 10.57 10.69 7.73
CA ALA A 194 11.06 10.91 9.09
C ALA A 194 9.90 11.10 10.10
N LEU A 195 8.86 11.84 9.73
CA LEU A 195 7.65 11.98 10.53
C LEU A 195 6.96 10.63 10.75
N LEU A 196 6.75 9.83 9.70
CA LEU A 196 6.11 8.52 9.79
C LEU A 196 6.91 7.55 10.66
N SER A 197 8.26 7.56 10.55
CA SER A 197 9.15 6.78 11.41
C SER A 197 8.98 7.15 12.88
N LYS A 198 9.04 8.45 13.19
CA LYS A 198 8.82 8.97 14.54
C LYS A 198 7.45 8.54 15.11
N LEU A 199 6.38 8.74 14.34
CA LEU A 199 5.02 8.37 14.76
C LEU A 199 4.86 6.86 14.99
N LYS A 200 5.51 6.03 14.16
CA LYS A 200 5.53 4.56 14.35
C LYS A 200 6.10 4.21 15.71
N ASP A 201 7.26 4.77 16.05
CA ASP A 201 7.98 4.44 17.28
C ASP A 201 7.25 5.00 18.53
N GLU A 202 6.74 6.24 18.47
CA GLU A 202 6.05 6.87 19.59
C GLU A 202 4.67 6.27 19.88
N LEU A 203 3.93 5.85 18.84
CA LEU A 203 2.55 5.39 18.96
C LEU A 203 2.40 3.87 18.78
N GLY A 204 3.48 3.13 18.53
CA GLY A 204 3.46 1.68 18.31
C GLY A 204 2.68 1.27 17.06
N LEU A 205 2.75 2.06 15.99
CA LEU A 205 1.95 1.87 14.79
C LEU A 205 2.50 0.74 13.92
N THR A 206 1.60 0.09 13.20
CA THR A 206 1.92 -0.86 12.13
C THR A 206 1.56 -0.25 10.80
N TYR A 207 2.45 -0.34 9.80
CA TYR A 207 2.22 0.25 8.49
C TYR A 207 2.18 -0.79 7.36
N MET A 208 1.27 -0.57 6.41
CA MET A 208 1.39 -1.05 5.04
C MET A 208 1.74 0.16 4.16
N PHE A 209 2.98 0.22 3.69
CA PHE A 209 3.50 1.33 2.90
C PHE A 209 3.51 0.97 1.42
N ILE A 210 2.69 1.65 0.63
CA ILE A 210 2.58 1.42 -0.82
C ILE A 210 3.36 2.49 -1.55
N SER A 211 4.24 2.08 -2.45
CA SER A 211 4.99 2.98 -3.32
C SER A 211 5.33 2.30 -4.65
N HIS A 212 5.62 3.09 -5.67
CA HIS A 212 6.26 2.62 -6.89
C HIS A 212 7.79 2.77 -6.84
N ASP A 213 8.33 3.49 -5.85
CA ASP A 213 9.76 3.69 -5.63
C ASP A 213 10.31 2.61 -4.69
N LEU A 214 11.02 1.62 -5.28
CA LEU A 214 11.62 0.53 -4.52
C LEU A 214 12.80 1.00 -3.64
N GLY A 215 13.51 2.06 -4.03
CA GLY A 215 14.58 2.66 -3.23
C GLY A 215 14.05 3.21 -1.92
N LEU A 216 12.97 3.98 -1.98
CA LEU A 216 12.29 4.52 -0.80
C LEU A 216 11.72 3.40 0.08
N VAL A 217 11.12 2.37 -0.53
CA VAL A 217 10.60 1.20 0.20
C VAL A 217 11.71 0.46 0.93
N ARG A 218 12.88 0.26 0.30
CA ARG A 218 14.05 -0.35 0.94
C ARG A 218 14.62 0.49 2.09
N TYR A 219 14.49 1.79 2.03
CA TYR A 219 14.93 2.68 3.09
C TYR A 219 14.00 2.64 4.32
N PHE A 220 12.70 2.53 4.12
CA PHE A 220 11.71 2.74 5.18
C PHE A 220 11.07 1.47 5.74
N CYS A 221 11.04 0.38 4.96
CA CYS A 221 10.27 -0.81 5.29
C CYS A 221 11.13 -1.92 5.90
N ASP A 222 10.55 -2.69 6.83
CA ASP A 222 11.18 -3.85 7.45
C ASP A 222 11.15 -5.10 6.54
N ARG A 223 10.14 -5.19 5.67
CA ARG A 223 9.95 -6.26 4.67
C ARG A 223 9.22 -5.72 3.45
N ILE A 224 9.35 -6.40 2.31
CA ILE A 224 8.83 -5.91 1.04
C ILE A 224 8.04 -7.00 0.32
N VAL A 225 6.85 -6.64 -0.17
CA VAL A 225 5.99 -7.44 -1.05
C VAL A 225 6.02 -6.81 -2.44
N VAL A 226 6.47 -7.56 -3.44
CA VAL A 226 6.54 -7.10 -4.83
C VAL A 226 5.35 -7.62 -5.60
N MET A 227 4.57 -6.72 -6.19
CA MET A 227 3.38 -7.05 -6.97
C MET A 227 3.58 -6.81 -8.46
N TYR A 228 3.09 -7.73 -9.28
CA TYR A 228 3.00 -7.60 -10.73
C TYR A 228 1.65 -8.12 -11.23
N LEU A 229 0.91 -7.29 -11.98
CA LEU A 229 -0.40 -7.64 -12.56
C LEU A 229 -1.34 -8.38 -11.58
N GLY A 230 -1.57 -7.76 -10.43
CA GLY A 230 -2.49 -8.24 -9.41
C GLY A 230 -1.97 -9.36 -8.52
N SER A 231 -0.78 -9.89 -8.76
CA SER A 231 -0.22 -11.02 -8.00
C SER A 231 1.06 -10.64 -7.28
N VAL A 232 1.32 -11.28 -6.13
CA VAL A 232 2.63 -11.20 -5.48
C VAL A 232 3.61 -12.09 -6.25
N VAL A 233 4.73 -11.52 -6.67
CA VAL A 233 5.79 -12.22 -7.39
C VAL A 233 7.02 -12.50 -6.53
N GLU A 234 7.21 -11.70 -5.48
CA GLU A 234 8.30 -11.91 -4.52
C GLU A 234 7.98 -11.26 -3.17
N GLU A 235 8.41 -11.90 -2.09
CA GLU A 235 8.44 -11.32 -0.75
C GLU A 235 9.88 -11.35 -0.24
N LEU A 236 10.45 -10.17 -0.02
CA LEU A 236 11.76 -10.01 0.57
C LEU A 236 11.61 -9.89 2.10
N PRO A 237 12.30 -10.73 2.87
CA PRO A 237 12.21 -10.73 4.34
C PRO A 237 12.87 -9.53 5.00
N SER A 238 13.74 -8.84 4.28
CA SER A 238 14.38 -7.59 4.70
C SER A 238 14.66 -6.69 3.48
N PRO A 239 14.88 -5.37 3.69
CA PRO A 239 15.22 -4.45 2.60
C PRO A 239 16.57 -4.77 1.93
N GLU A 240 17.51 -5.43 2.62
CA GLU A 240 18.82 -5.81 2.09
C GLU A 240 18.78 -7.12 1.30
N ALA A 241 17.70 -7.91 1.43
CA ALA A 241 17.60 -9.19 0.75
C ALA A 241 17.81 -9.02 -0.77
N PRO A 242 18.68 -9.85 -1.40
CA PRO A 242 18.89 -9.78 -2.83
C PRO A 242 17.63 -10.22 -3.58
N PRO A 243 17.26 -9.56 -4.68
CA PRO A 243 16.10 -9.98 -5.47
C PRO A 243 16.34 -11.34 -6.10
N ARG A 244 15.33 -12.17 -6.11
CA ARG A 244 15.33 -13.50 -6.74
C ARG A 244 14.41 -13.58 -7.96
N HIS A 245 13.43 -12.65 -8.06
CA HIS A 245 12.57 -12.53 -9.22
C HIS A 245 13.16 -11.54 -10.23
N HIS A 246 13.19 -11.89 -11.51
CA HIS A 246 13.75 -11.03 -12.57
C HIS A 246 13.05 -9.65 -12.65
N TYR A 247 11.75 -9.58 -12.36
CA TYR A 247 11.04 -8.31 -12.28
C TYR A 247 11.52 -7.42 -11.12
N THR A 248 11.73 -8.01 -9.94
CA THR A 248 12.25 -7.26 -8.77
C THR A 248 13.65 -6.73 -9.04
N ARG A 249 14.50 -7.54 -9.70
CA ARG A 249 15.82 -7.10 -10.15
C ARG A 249 15.72 -5.91 -11.09
N ALA A 250 14.83 -5.98 -12.09
CA ALA A 250 14.65 -4.91 -13.05
C ALA A 250 14.12 -3.62 -12.40
N LEU A 251 13.20 -3.72 -11.42
CA LEU A 251 12.75 -2.58 -10.63
C LEU A 251 13.91 -1.93 -9.85
N LEU A 252 14.79 -2.74 -9.24
CA LEU A 252 15.98 -2.23 -8.55
C LEU A 252 16.97 -1.56 -9.50
N ASP A 253 17.21 -2.16 -10.65
CA ASP A 253 18.14 -1.63 -11.64
C ASP A 253 17.61 -0.33 -12.30
N SER A 254 16.28 -0.10 -12.26
CA SER A 254 15.65 1.16 -12.70
C SER A 254 15.65 2.27 -11.64
N THR A 255 16.02 1.97 -10.40
CA THR A 255 16.10 2.97 -9.33
C THR A 255 17.37 3.82 -9.51
N PHE A 256 17.20 5.13 -9.61
CA PHE A 256 18.32 6.05 -9.74
C PHE A 256 19.16 6.08 -8.45
N SER A 257 20.47 5.82 -8.57
CA SER A 257 21.41 6.15 -7.51
C SER A 257 21.80 7.63 -7.63
N PRO A 258 21.72 8.43 -6.56
CA PRO A 258 22.22 9.80 -6.56
C PRO A 258 23.76 9.86 -6.66
N ASP A 259 24.45 8.75 -6.42
CA ASP A 259 25.91 8.64 -6.52
C ASP A 259 26.33 8.47 -8.00
N PRO A 260 27.04 9.45 -8.59
CA PRO A 260 27.53 9.35 -9.97
C PRO A 260 28.46 8.16 -10.22
N ALA A 261 29.18 7.67 -9.19
CA ALA A 261 30.05 6.51 -9.30
C ALA A 261 29.30 5.18 -9.44
N GLN A 262 28.01 5.18 -9.07
CA GLN A 262 27.11 4.02 -9.16
C GLN A 262 26.18 4.09 -10.39
N ARG A 263 26.47 4.98 -11.34
CA ARG A 263 25.70 5.04 -12.59
C ARG A 263 25.77 3.70 -13.32
N ARG A 264 24.63 3.00 -13.34
CA ARG A 264 24.45 1.79 -14.14
C ARG A 264 23.77 2.14 -15.44
N THR A 265 24.08 1.42 -16.50
CA THR A 265 23.29 1.48 -17.73
C THR A 265 21.90 0.99 -17.40
N LEU A 266 20.90 1.88 -17.51
CA LEU A 266 19.50 1.50 -17.29
C LEU A 266 19.12 0.50 -18.37
N VAL A 267 18.86 -0.73 -17.97
CA VAL A 267 18.26 -1.73 -18.84
C VAL A 267 16.75 -1.54 -18.75
N ALA A 268 16.19 -0.89 -19.77
CA ALA A 268 14.74 -0.77 -19.89
C ALA A 268 14.14 -2.19 -19.95
N LEU A 269 13.02 -2.39 -19.24
CA LEU A 269 12.24 -3.61 -19.38
C LEU A 269 11.57 -3.59 -20.77
N ASP A 270 12.06 -4.43 -21.67
CA ASP A 270 11.47 -4.60 -23.00
C ASP A 270 10.09 -5.24 -22.91
N GLY A 271 9.22 -4.87 -23.85
CA GLY A 271 7.88 -5.41 -24.03
C GLY A 271 6.79 -4.66 -23.24
N GLU A 272 5.57 -4.85 -23.69
CA GLU A 272 4.37 -4.23 -23.14
C GLU A 272 3.89 -4.97 -21.88
N ILE A 273 3.28 -4.21 -20.97
CA ILE A 273 2.60 -4.78 -19.81
C ILE A 273 1.32 -5.48 -20.31
N PRO A 274 1.12 -6.77 -20.02
CA PRO A 274 -0.10 -7.45 -20.44
C PRO A 274 -1.36 -6.79 -19.88
N SER A 275 -2.46 -6.90 -20.61
CA SER A 275 -3.74 -6.33 -20.20
C SER A 275 -4.29 -7.06 -18.94
N PRO A 276 -4.76 -6.34 -17.92
CA PRO A 276 -5.42 -6.95 -16.76
C PRO A 276 -6.78 -7.58 -17.11
N PHE A 277 -7.30 -7.32 -18.31
CA PHE A 277 -8.50 -7.97 -18.86
C PHE A 277 -8.21 -9.30 -19.54
N ASP A 278 -6.95 -9.58 -19.88
CA ASP A 278 -6.52 -10.81 -20.55
C ASP A 278 -5.17 -11.26 -19.97
N LEU A 279 -5.23 -11.77 -18.74
CA LEU A 279 -4.04 -12.20 -18.04
C LEU A 279 -3.44 -13.46 -18.68
N PRO A 280 -2.11 -13.53 -18.87
CA PRO A 280 -1.44 -14.72 -19.37
C PRO A 280 -1.76 -15.97 -18.55
N LYS A 281 -1.89 -17.13 -19.21
CA LYS A 281 -2.09 -18.43 -18.54
C LYS A 281 -0.88 -18.80 -17.67
N GLY A 282 0.31 -18.45 -18.14
CA GLY A 282 1.58 -18.69 -17.45
C GLY A 282 2.00 -17.58 -16.51
N CYS A 283 3.31 -17.44 -16.34
CA CYS A 283 3.92 -16.34 -15.59
C CYS A 283 3.58 -15.01 -16.27
N ALA A 284 2.95 -14.10 -15.55
CA ALA A 284 2.54 -12.81 -16.09
C ALA A 284 3.72 -11.96 -16.61
N PHE A 285 4.92 -12.16 -16.05
CA PHE A 285 6.14 -11.46 -16.47
C PHE A 285 6.87 -12.15 -17.63
N ALA A 286 6.44 -13.33 -18.10
CA ALA A 286 7.17 -14.14 -19.11
C ALA A 286 7.46 -13.37 -20.40
N GLY A 287 6.58 -12.46 -20.84
CA GLY A 287 6.79 -11.66 -22.05
C GLY A 287 7.91 -10.62 -21.95
N ARG A 288 8.29 -10.23 -20.74
CA ARG A 288 9.33 -9.23 -20.42
C ARG A 288 10.54 -9.82 -19.70
N CYS A 289 10.52 -11.13 -19.43
CA CYS A 289 11.55 -11.80 -18.66
C CYS A 289 12.70 -12.29 -19.55
N PRO A 290 13.96 -11.85 -19.32
CA PRO A 290 15.10 -12.30 -20.13
C PRO A 290 15.41 -13.80 -19.95
N ALA A 291 14.95 -14.43 -18.86
CA ALA A 291 15.15 -15.85 -18.55
C ALA A 291 13.89 -16.70 -18.80
N ALA A 292 12.90 -16.18 -19.55
CA ALA A 292 11.66 -16.90 -19.80
C ALA A 292 11.89 -18.23 -20.54
N SER A 293 11.26 -19.31 -20.04
CA SER A 293 11.25 -20.63 -20.68
C SER A 293 9.88 -20.95 -21.26
N ALA A 294 9.77 -22.07 -22.00
CA ALA A 294 8.49 -22.56 -22.51
C ALA A 294 7.49 -22.80 -21.36
N ARG A 295 7.95 -23.36 -20.23
CA ARG A 295 7.12 -23.56 -19.03
C ARG A 295 6.53 -22.25 -18.50
N CYS A 296 7.31 -21.17 -18.47
CA CYS A 296 6.83 -19.85 -18.02
C CYS A 296 5.66 -19.31 -18.85
N ARG A 297 5.50 -19.73 -20.10
CA ARG A 297 4.42 -19.27 -20.99
C ARG A 297 3.10 -19.99 -20.75
N VAL A 298 3.14 -21.20 -20.19
CA VAL A 298 1.96 -22.07 -20.07
C VAL A 298 1.55 -22.33 -18.61
N GLU A 299 2.48 -22.21 -17.66
CA GLU A 299 2.26 -22.48 -16.24
C GLU A 299 2.57 -21.25 -15.38
N ARG A 300 1.68 -20.95 -14.42
CA ARG A 300 1.89 -19.88 -13.42
C ARG A 300 2.73 -20.43 -12.27
N PRO A 301 3.90 -19.82 -11.95
CA PRO A 301 4.66 -20.23 -10.78
C PRO A 301 3.90 -19.89 -9.49
N ALA A 302 3.90 -20.83 -8.55
CA ALA A 302 3.43 -20.57 -7.19
C ALA A 302 4.43 -19.67 -6.45
N LEU A 303 3.94 -18.89 -5.47
CA LEU A 303 4.79 -18.16 -4.54
C LEU A 303 5.37 -19.16 -3.52
N ASP A 304 6.59 -19.61 -3.75
CA ASP A 304 7.24 -20.69 -3.01
C ASP A 304 8.37 -20.15 -2.12
N GLY A 305 8.57 -20.84 -0.99
CA GLY A 305 9.57 -20.53 0.03
C GLY A 305 8.99 -20.57 1.45
N PRO A 306 9.82 -20.52 2.50
CA PRO A 306 9.35 -20.54 3.88
C PRO A 306 8.51 -19.30 4.19
N ALA A 307 7.43 -19.46 4.95
CA ALA A 307 6.49 -18.38 5.29
C ALA A 307 7.16 -17.19 6.02
N SER A 308 8.23 -17.42 6.75
CA SER A 308 9.04 -16.39 7.43
C SER A 308 10.25 -15.93 6.62
N GLY A 309 10.45 -16.45 5.41
CA GLY A 309 11.64 -16.25 4.62
C GLY A 309 11.38 -15.54 3.28
N HIS A 310 12.31 -15.75 2.38
CA HIS A 310 12.27 -15.20 1.04
C HIS A 310 11.40 -16.06 0.13
N ARG A 311 10.19 -15.63 -0.22
CA ARG A 311 9.27 -16.32 -1.14
C ARG A 311 9.35 -15.72 -2.54
N VAL A 312 9.34 -16.56 -3.57
CA VAL A 312 9.41 -16.11 -4.96
C VAL A 312 8.56 -16.94 -5.89
N ALA A 313 7.78 -16.28 -6.75
CA ALA A 313 6.96 -16.91 -7.78
C ALA A 313 7.74 -17.00 -9.11
N CYS A 314 8.76 -17.83 -9.17
CA CYS A 314 9.61 -18.00 -10.35
C CYS A 314 10.11 -19.43 -10.51
N PHE A 315 10.05 -19.99 -11.73
CA PHE A 315 10.62 -21.30 -12.05
C PHE A 315 12.15 -21.29 -12.22
N ARG A 316 12.72 -20.08 -12.41
CA ARG A 316 14.16 -19.86 -12.63
C ARG A 316 14.61 -18.61 -11.86
N PRO A 317 14.59 -18.64 -10.51
CA PRO A 317 15.03 -17.51 -9.71
C PRO A 317 16.51 -17.21 -9.97
N ILE A 318 16.91 -15.91 -9.76
CA ILE A 318 18.29 -15.45 -9.85
C ILE A 318 19.10 -15.99 -8.67
#